data_2cc91de74e4fa07ba0017d1f58dbec9d
#
_entry.id   2cc91de74e4fa07ba0017d1f58dbec9d
#
_cell.length_a   1.000
_cell.length_b   1.000
_cell.length_c   1.000
_cell.angle_alpha   90.00
_cell.angle_beta   90.00
_cell.angle_gamma   90.00
#
_symmetry.space_group_name_H-M   'P 1'
#
loop_
_entity.id
_entity.type
_entity.pdbx_description
1 polymer ?
#
loop_
_entity_poly.entity_id
_entity_poly.type
_entity_poly.pdbx_seq_one_letter_code
_entity_poly.pdbx_strand_id
1 'polypeptide(L)'
;MTDRKAGQDRPDMNPWLFFRRWLANPREVGSVAPSSPALKRRLTQEMVRAPDEYVVELGGGTGAITRGILERGVPPDRLYVLEINPEMAQHLRDIFPGIHVIEGDARRLAEILPPEVVGKVGTTVCGIPMLLLTLEEQQAILDSAYSVMPKGRQVVLYTYALSSPLPRDKLGLTGRRVGFVPANIPPASVWAYRQRSAG
;
A
#
# COMPACT_ATOMS: atom_id res chain seq x y z
N MET A 1 34.79 -0.40 41.39
CA MET A 1 33.42 0.15 41.14
C MET A 1 33.37 0.50 39.70
N THR A 2 32.90 -0.42 38.87
CA THR A 2 32.81 -0.30 37.42
C THR A 2 31.38 -0.60 37.04
N ASP A 3 30.65 0.47 36.73
CA ASP A 3 29.28 0.44 36.26
C ASP A 3 29.26 0.02 34.77
N ARG A 4 28.85 -1.20 34.50
CA ARG A 4 28.57 -1.66 33.13
C ARG A 4 27.10 -1.32 32.83
N LYS A 5 26.89 -0.28 32.04
CA LYS A 5 25.63 -0.04 31.37
C LYS A 5 25.34 -1.22 30.45
N ALA A 6 24.31 -1.99 30.76
CA ALA A 6 23.71 -2.98 29.91
C ALA A 6 23.02 -2.24 28.75
N GLY A 7 23.67 -2.23 27.58
CA GLY A 7 23.01 -1.91 26.32
C GLY A 7 22.02 -3.03 26.00
N GLN A 8 20.73 -2.73 26.01
CA GLN A 8 19.72 -3.62 25.49
C GLN A 8 19.91 -3.73 23.98
N ASP A 9 20.49 -4.85 23.53
CA ASP A 9 20.40 -5.32 22.17
C ASP A 9 18.92 -5.54 21.84
N ARG A 10 18.30 -4.55 21.20
CA ARG A 10 17.06 -4.80 20.46
C ARG A 10 17.46 -5.61 19.26
N PRO A 11 16.90 -6.80 19.02
CA PRO A 11 17.17 -7.52 17.81
C PRO A 11 16.79 -6.62 16.63
N ASP A 12 17.72 -6.40 15.71
CA ASP A 12 17.47 -5.76 14.42
C ASP A 12 16.46 -6.59 13.64
N MET A 13 15.19 -6.48 14.01
CA MET A 13 14.10 -7.04 13.24
C MET A 13 13.93 -6.16 12.01
N ASN A 14 14.52 -6.60 10.90
CA ASN A 14 14.24 -6.01 9.60
C ASN A 14 12.71 -5.94 9.42
N PRO A 15 12.12 -4.72 9.38
CA PRO A 15 10.67 -4.54 9.29
C PRO A 15 10.06 -5.28 8.10
N TRP A 16 10.85 -5.42 7.02
CA TRP A 16 10.51 -6.17 5.83
C TRP A 16 10.43 -7.69 6.08
N LEU A 17 11.32 -8.24 6.88
CA LEU A 17 11.27 -9.65 7.26
C LEU A 17 10.05 -9.95 8.15
N PHE A 18 9.69 -9.00 9.04
CA PHE A 18 8.47 -9.07 9.83
C PHE A 18 7.23 -9.02 8.94
N PHE A 19 7.20 -8.11 7.97
CA PHE A 19 6.12 -8.01 6.99
C PHE A 19 5.97 -9.28 6.14
N ARG A 20 7.07 -9.85 5.66
CA ARG A 20 7.05 -11.14 4.94
C ARG A 20 6.53 -12.28 5.81
N ARG A 21 6.94 -12.35 7.07
CA ARG A 21 6.42 -13.36 8.03
C ARG A 21 4.95 -13.15 8.32
N TRP A 22 4.53 -11.89 8.44
CA TRP A 22 3.12 -11.54 8.62
C TRP A 22 2.27 -11.91 7.40
N LEU A 23 2.75 -11.68 6.19
CA LEU A 23 2.09 -12.13 4.96
C LEU A 23 2.03 -13.64 4.84
N ALA A 24 3.11 -14.34 5.21
CA ALA A 24 3.18 -15.79 5.11
C ALA A 24 2.30 -16.49 6.16
N ASN A 25 2.18 -15.92 7.37
CA ASN A 25 1.43 -16.51 8.47
C ASN A 25 0.60 -15.46 9.23
N PRO A 26 -0.44 -14.90 8.63
CA PRO A 26 -1.26 -13.86 9.26
C PRO A 26 -1.96 -14.36 10.54
N ARG A 27 -2.10 -15.68 10.71
CA ARG A 27 -2.68 -16.31 11.90
C ARG A 27 -1.70 -16.44 13.08
N GLU A 28 -0.40 -16.48 12.84
CA GLU A 28 0.62 -16.64 13.87
C GLU A 28 1.03 -15.30 14.52
N VAL A 29 0.89 -14.19 13.80
CA VAL A 29 1.32 -12.86 14.27
C VAL A 29 0.14 -12.05 14.86
N GLY A 30 -0.92 -12.72 15.29
CA GLY A 30 -2.08 -12.10 15.95
C GLY A 30 -2.94 -11.28 15.00
N SER A 31 -3.99 -11.91 14.51
CA SER A 31 -5.23 -11.37 13.95
C SER A 31 -5.13 -9.98 13.29
N VAL A 32 -4.64 -9.95 12.06
CA VAL A 32 -5.16 -8.92 11.15
C VAL A 32 -6.37 -9.56 10.47
N ALA A 33 -7.55 -9.21 10.96
CA ALA A 33 -8.78 -9.57 10.30
C ALA A 33 -8.71 -9.08 8.84
N PRO A 34 -9.17 -9.88 7.87
CA PRO A 34 -9.21 -9.42 6.48
C PRO A 34 -9.95 -8.09 6.44
N SER A 35 -9.47 -7.16 5.59
CA SER A 35 -10.06 -5.82 5.45
C SER A 35 -11.58 -5.93 5.33
N SER A 36 -12.29 -5.36 6.29
CA SER A 36 -13.75 -5.46 6.34
C SER A 36 -14.38 -4.87 5.08
N PRO A 37 -15.61 -5.26 4.70
CA PRO A 37 -16.32 -4.65 3.57
C PRO A 37 -16.41 -3.13 3.69
N ALA A 38 -16.54 -2.62 4.93
CA ALA A 38 -16.59 -1.19 5.20
C ALA A 38 -15.24 -0.50 4.92
N LEU A 39 -14.11 -1.14 5.29
CA LEU A 39 -12.78 -0.62 5.01
C LEU A 39 -12.49 -0.63 3.51
N LYS A 40 -12.75 -1.74 2.82
CA LYS A 40 -12.61 -1.85 1.36
C LYS A 40 -13.37 -0.74 0.64
N ARG A 41 -14.67 -0.59 0.94
CA ARG A 41 -15.51 0.44 0.35
C ARG A 41 -14.97 1.84 0.65
N ARG A 42 -14.58 2.13 1.90
CA ARG A 42 -14.08 3.45 2.26
C ARG A 42 -12.75 3.79 1.56
N LEU A 43 -11.85 2.81 1.44
CA LEU A 43 -10.58 2.97 0.75
C LEU A 43 -10.80 3.25 -0.75
N THR A 44 -11.64 2.45 -1.40
CA THR A 44 -11.87 2.54 -2.84
C THR A 44 -12.74 3.73 -3.26
N GLN A 45 -13.51 4.33 -2.34
CA GLN A 45 -14.24 5.58 -2.58
C GLN A 45 -13.32 6.76 -2.88
N GLU A 46 -12.08 6.73 -2.40
CA GLU A 46 -11.09 7.79 -2.63
C GLU A 46 -10.34 7.64 -3.95
N MET A 47 -10.53 6.55 -4.67
CA MET A 47 -9.88 6.37 -5.97
C MET A 47 -10.39 7.39 -6.98
N VAL A 48 -9.46 8.05 -7.65
CA VAL A 48 -9.71 8.99 -8.74
C VAL A 48 -8.96 8.48 -9.98
N ARG A 49 -9.67 8.30 -11.07
CA ARG A 49 -9.06 7.98 -12.35
C ARG A 49 -9.88 8.56 -13.52
N ALA A 50 -9.21 8.97 -14.59
CA ALA A 50 -9.85 9.21 -15.87
C ALA A 50 -10.17 7.85 -16.55
N PRO A 51 -11.03 7.82 -17.58
CA PRO A 51 -11.43 6.56 -18.25
C PRO A 51 -10.26 5.76 -18.81
N ASP A 52 -9.19 6.43 -19.26
CA ASP A 52 -7.98 5.87 -19.85
C ASP A 52 -6.86 5.58 -18.84
N GLU A 53 -7.03 5.98 -17.58
CA GLU A 53 -6.06 5.76 -16.52
C GLU A 53 -6.24 4.38 -15.85
N TYR A 54 -5.15 3.92 -15.26
CA TYR A 54 -5.04 2.67 -14.52
C TYR A 54 -5.12 2.90 -13.00
N VAL A 55 -5.38 1.82 -12.27
CA VAL A 55 -5.19 1.74 -10.83
C VAL A 55 -4.06 0.77 -10.55
N VAL A 56 -3.16 1.14 -9.64
CA VAL A 56 -2.10 0.26 -9.15
C VAL A 56 -2.35 -0.03 -7.67
N GLU A 57 -2.35 -1.31 -7.30
CA GLU A 57 -2.37 -1.76 -5.92
C GLU A 57 -0.97 -2.24 -5.54
N LEU A 58 -0.43 -1.73 -4.43
CA LEU A 58 0.86 -2.14 -3.86
C LEU A 58 0.63 -3.06 -2.67
N GLY A 59 1.11 -4.30 -2.76
CA GLY A 59 0.91 -5.32 -1.74
C GLY A 59 -0.50 -5.91 -1.81
N GLY A 60 -0.77 -6.72 -2.84
CA GLY A 60 -2.08 -7.34 -3.06
C GLY A 60 -2.48 -8.35 -1.99
N GLY A 61 -1.48 -9.06 -1.41
CA GLY A 61 -1.68 -10.01 -0.32
C GLY A 61 -2.75 -11.06 -0.63
N THR A 62 -3.76 -11.17 0.23
CA THR A 62 -4.88 -12.10 0.05
C THR A 62 -5.93 -11.65 -0.98
N GLY A 63 -5.73 -10.51 -1.64
CA GLY A 63 -6.67 -9.96 -2.62
C GLY A 63 -7.91 -9.28 -2.03
N ALA A 64 -7.90 -8.99 -0.73
CA ALA A 64 -9.06 -8.36 -0.09
C ALA A 64 -9.34 -6.95 -0.64
N ILE A 65 -8.29 -6.14 -0.83
CA ILE A 65 -8.42 -4.80 -1.41
C ILE A 65 -8.62 -4.88 -2.92
N THR A 66 -7.90 -5.77 -3.61
CA THR A 66 -8.09 -6.09 -5.04
C THR A 66 -9.56 -6.30 -5.37
N ARG A 67 -10.24 -7.15 -4.60
CA ARG A 67 -11.68 -7.38 -4.73
C ARG A 67 -12.49 -6.10 -4.56
N GLY A 68 -12.16 -5.28 -3.57
CA GLY A 68 -12.84 -3.99 -3.35
C GLY A 68 -12.65 -3.00 -4.50
N ILE A 69 -11.49 -3.01 -5.15
CA ILE A 69 -11.19 -2.18 -6.33
C ILE A 69 -12.06 -2.62 -7.52
N LEU A 70 -12.15 -3.93 -7.77
CA LEU A 70 -13.01 -4.49 -8.81
C LEU A 70 -14.50 -4.25 -8.54
N GLU A 71 -14.95 -4.46 -7.29
CA GLU A 71 -16.33 -4.16 -6.85
C GLU A 71 -16.68 -2.68 -7.02
N ARG A 72 -15.69 -1.77 -7.03
CA ARG A 72 -15.86 -0.34 -7.29
C ARG A 72 -16.01 -0.01 -8.77
N GLY A 73 -15.87 -0.98 -9.67
CA GLY A 73 -16.04 -0.84 -11.11
C GLY A 73 -14.76 -0.47 -11.87
N VAL A 74 -13.59 -0.72 -11.30
CA VAL A 74 -12.34 -0.66 -12.07
C VAL A 74 -12.31 -1.87 -12.99
N PRO A 75 -12.19 -1.69 -14.32
CA PRO A 75 -12.08 -2.80 -15.27
C PRO A 75 -10.85 -3.66 -14.95
N PRO A 76 -10.93 -5.00 -15.03
CA PRO A 76 -9.80 -5.86 -14.70
C PRO A 76 -8.54 -5.55 -15.52
N ASP A 77 -8.66 -5.23 -16.79
CA ASP A 77 -7.58 -4.83 -17.69
C ASP A 77 -6.97 -3.45 -17.37
N ARG A 78 -7.57 -2.71 -16.44
CA ARG A 78 -7.07 -1.42 -15.92
C ARG A 78 -6.53 -1.49 -14.50
N LEU A 79 -6.40 -2.69 -13.94
CA LEU A 79 -5.90 -2.92 -12.60
C LEU A 79 -4.56 -3.67 -12.63
N TYR A 80 -3.53 -3.05 -12.10
CA TYR A 80 -2.24 -3.66 -11.82
C TYR A 80 -2.10 -3.91 -10.34
N VAL A 81 -1.75 -5.13 -9.95
CA VAL A 81 -1.51 -5.52 -8.56
C VAL A 81 -0.08 -5.97 -8.43
N LEU A 82 0.67 -5.27 -7.59
CA LEU A 82 2.05 -5.60 -7.29
C LEU A 82 2.14 -6.38 -5.98
N GLU A 83 2.81 -7.52 -6.02
CA GLU A 83 3.04 -8.35 -4.84
C GLU A 83 4.46 -8.89 -4.88
N ILE A 84 5.17 -8.78 -3.76
CA ILE A 84 6.56 -9.22 -3.68
C ILE A 84 6.71 -10.70 -3.35
N ASN A 85 5.69 -11.29 -2.71
CA ASN A 85 5.71 -12.71 -2.38
C ASN A 85 5.22 -13.52 -3.60
N PRO A 86 6.06 -14.44 -4.16
CA PRO A 86 5.71 -15.22 -5.34
C PRO A 86 4.44 -16.07 -5.16
N GLU A 87 4.27 -16.69 -3.99
CA GLU A 87 3.10 -17.55 -3.70
C GLU A 87 1.82 -16.73 -3.67
N MET A 88 1.86 -15.54 -3.03
CA MET A 88 0.72 -14.62 -3.00
C MET A 88 0.43 -14.01 -4.37
N ALA A 89 1.46 -13.70 -5.16
CA ALA A 89 1.29 -13.24 -6.53
C ALA A 89 0.62 -14.32 -7.39
N GLN A 90 1.01 -15.59 -7.24
CA GLN A 90 0.36 -16.71 -7.93
C GLN A 90 -1.09 -16.88 -7.47
N HIS A 91 -1.34 -16.84 -6.16
CA HIS A 91 -2.69 -16.90 -5.61
C HIS A 91 -3.60 -15.79 -6.20
N LEU A 92 -3.09 -14.55 -6.31
CA LEU A 92 -3.85 -13.45 -6.91
C LEU A 92 -4.19 -13.70 -8.38
N ARG A 93 -3.25 -14.28 -9.17
CA ARG A 93 -3.52 -14.66 -10.58
C ARG A 93 -4.63 -15.71 -10.68
N ASP A 94 -4.64 -16.67 -9.75
CA ASP A 94 -5.61 -17.76 -9.74
C ASP A 94 -7.02 -17.26 -9.40
N ILE A 95 -7.17 -16.33 -8.45
CA ILE A 95 -8.48 -15.88 -7.97
C ILE A 95 -9.04 -14.65 -8.70
N PHE A 96 -8.21 -13.92 -9.45
CA PHE A 96 -8.62 -12.73 -10.21
C PHE A 96 -8.19 -12.81 -11.68
N PRO A 97 -8.79 -13.66 -12.48
CA PRO A 97 -8.48 -13.71 -13.89
C PRO A 97 -8.80 -12.37 -14.57
N GLY A 98 -7.90 -11.90 -15.42
CA GLY A 98 -8.07 -10.67 -16.20
C GLY A 98 -7.46 -9.40 -15.60
N ILE A 99 -6.97 -9.44 -14.34
CA ILE A 99 -6.12 -8.36 -13.82
C ILE A 99 -4.64 -8.62 -14.14
N HIS A 100 -3.82 -7.57 -14.03
CA HIS A 100 -2.38 -7.67 -14.21
C HIS A 100 -1.69 -7.85 -12.86
N VAL A 101 -1.26 -9.06 -12.54
CA VAL A 101 -0.49 -9.34 -11.32
C VAL A 101 0.99 -9.41 -11.64
N ILE A 102 1.77 -8.51 -11.06
CA ILE A 102 3.22 -8.42 -11.21
C ILE A 102 3.89 -8.82 -9.89
N GLU A 103 4.77 -9.81 -9.96
CA GLU A 103 5.69 -10.11 -8.87
C GLU A 103 6.84 -9.09 -8.91
N GLY A 104 7.00 -8.31 -7.85
CA GLY A 104 8.02 -7.28 -7.86
C GLY A 104 8.05 -6.38 -6.63
N ASP A 105 9.05 -5.50 -6.60
CA ASP A 105 9.28 -4.55 -5.53
C ASP A 105 8.61 -3.21 -5.85
N ALA A 106 7.79 -2.71 -4.91
CA ALA A 106 7.07 -1.46 -5.04
C ALA A 106 7.97 -0.22 -5.20
N ARG A 107 9.26 -0.34 -4.88
CA ARG A 107 10.26 0.72 -5.08
C ARG A 107 10.69 0.88 -6.54
N ARG A 108 10.22 0.01 -7.44
CA ARG A 108 10.68 -0.07 -8.84
C ARG A 108 9.55 -0.03 -9.86
N LEU A 109 8.41 0.64 -9.55
CA LEU A 109 7.21 0.64 -10.39
C LEU A 109 7.47 1.09 -11.84
N ALA A 110 8.22 2.17 -12.02
CA ALA A 110 8.52 2.69 -13.36
C ALA A 110 9.35 1.73 -14.24
N GLU A 111 10.07 0.79 -13.61
CA GLU A 111 10.88 -0.19 -14.33
C GLU A 111 10.08 -1.46 -14.68
N ILE A 112 9.06 -1.79 -13.87
CA ILE A 112 8.33 -3.05 -13.96
C ILE A 112 6.94 -2.92 -14.58
N LEU A 113 6.35 -1.72 -14.56
CA LEU A 113 5.11 -1.46 -15.27
C LEU A 113 5.36 -1.33 -16.78
N PRO A 114 4.41 -1.77 -17.61
CA PRO A 114 4.50 -1.53 -19.04
C PRO A 114 4.64 -0.02 -19.36
N PRO A 115 5.46 0.36 -20.37
CA PRO A 115 5.71 1.77 -20.68
C PRO A 115 4.44 2.58 -20.97
N GLU A 116 3.40 1.95 -21.54
CA GLU A 116 2.11 2.58 -21.83
C GLU A 116 1.28 2.89 -20.57
N VAL A 117 1.61 2.31 -19.42
CA VAL A 117 0.97 2.54 -18.12
C VAL A 117 1.65 3.66 -17.35
N VAL A 118 2.96 3.80 -17.53
CA VAL A 118 3.75 4.85 -16.87
C VAL A 118 3.22 6.23 -17.25
N GLY A 119 2.96 7.06 -16.24
CA GLY A 119 2.35 8.38 -16.43
C GLY A 119 0.82 8.37 -16.58
N LYS A 120 0.17 7.20 -16.51
CA LYS A 120 -1.29 7.04 -16.62
C LYS A 120 -1.92 6.34 -15.42
N VAL A 121 -1.25 6.30 -14.28
CA VAL A 121 -1.81 5.75 -13.05
C VAL A 121 -2.63 6.82 -12.33
N GLY A 122 -3.95 6.69 -12.32
CA GLY A 122 -4.85 7.67 -11.70
C GLY A 122 -4.83 7.61 -10.17
N THR A 123 -4.72 6.42 -9.60
CA THR A 123 -4.59 6.21 -8.16
C THR A 123 -3.70 5.02 -7.87
N THR A 124 -2.81 5.19 -6.90
CA THR A 124 -2.12 4.07 -6.26
C THR A 124 -2.79 3.76 -4.93
N VAL A 125 -3.21 2.51 -4.74
CA VAL A 125 -3.76 2.00 -3.48
C VAL A 125 -2.67 1.21 -2.78
N CYS A 126 -2.24 1.64 -1.59
CA CYS A 126 -1.13 1.02 -0.88
C CYS A 126 -1.66 0.14 0.27
N GLY A 127 -1.52 -1.17 0.12
CA GLY A 127 -1.76 -2.19 1.13
C GLY A 127 -0.53 -2.51 1.98
N ILE A 128 0.63 -1.95 1.64
CA ILE A 128 1.87 -2.13 2.40
C ILE A 128 1.77 -1.39 3.74
N PRO A 129 2.10 -2.03 4.87
CA PRO A 129 2.05 -1.39 6.19
C PRO A 129 3.19 -0.39 6.37
N MET A 130 3.03 0.81 5.83
CA MET A 130 4.05 1.86 5.77
C MET A 130 4.66 2.21 7.13
N LEU A 131 3.91 2.09 8.23
CA LEU A 131 4.42 2.32 9.59
C LEU A 131 5.57 1.39 10.03
N LEU A 132 5.71 0.23 9.39
CA LEU A 132 6.75 -0.74 9.70
C LEU A 132 8.04 -0.51 8.91
N LEU A 133 8.03 0.44 7.99
CA LEU A 133 9.15 0.75 7.10
C LEU A 133 9.97 1.92 7.61
N THR A 134 11.25 1.95 7.27
CA THR A 134 12.11 3.12 7.51
C THR A 134 11.66 4.31 6.68
N LEU A 135 12.15 5.50 7.01
CA LEU A 135 11.83 6.72 6.24
C LEU A 135 12.31 6.61 4.79
N GLU A 136 13.48 6.03 4.57
CA GLU A 136 14.08 5.81 3.26
C GLU A 136 13.24 4.84 2.41
N GLU A 137 12.75 3.76 3.02
CA GLU A 137 11.87 2.80 2.34
C GLU A 137 10.52 3.42 2.00
N GLN A 138 9.93 4.20 2.93
CA GLN A 138 8.70 4.95 2.68
C GLN A 138 8.88 5.93 1.52
N GLN A 139 9.99 6.68 1.51
CA GLN A 139 10.31 7.64 0.44
C GLN A 139 10.45 6.92 -0.90
N ALA A 140 11.23 5.83 -0.96
CA ALA A 140 11.47 5.08 -2.20
C ALA A 140 10.17 4.52 -2.81
N ILE A 141 9.26 3.98 -1.98
CA ILE A 141 7.95 3.49 -2.44
C ILE A 141 7.08 4.65 -2.96
N LEU A 142 7.05 5.78 -2.25
CA LEU A 142 6.26 6.93 -2.66
C LEU A 142 6.79 7.59 -3.92
N ASP A 143 8.11 7.76 -4.04
CA ASP A 143 8.74 8.31 -5.25
C ASP A 143 8.45 7.42 -6.45
N SER A 144 8.57 6.11 -6.27
CA SER A 144 8.21 5.13 -7.29
C SER A 144 6.73 5.21 -7.68
N ALA A 145 5.82 5.31 -6.70
CA ALA A 145 4.39 5.45 -6.97
C ALA A 145 4.08 6.74 -7.73
N TYR A 146 4.62 7.88 -7.30
CA TYR A 146 4.36 9.16 -7.96
C TYR A 146 5.03 9.29 -9.32
N SER A 147 6.14 8.60 -9.59
CA SER A 147 6.82 8.65 -10.90
C SER A 147 5.97 8.08 -12.03
N VAL A 148 5.00 7.21 -11.73
CA VAL A 148 4.11 6.58 -12.71
C VAL A 148 2.73 7.25 -12.79
N MET A 149 2.53 8.33 -12.03
CA MET A 149 1.25 9.04 -11.92
C MET A 149 1.31 10.42 -12.58
N PRO A 150 0.22 10.91 -13.19
CA PRO A 150 0.10 12.31 -13.56
C PRO A 150 0.19 13.21 -12.30
N LYS A 151 0.68 14.44 -12.47
CA LYS A 151 0.73 15.43 -11.37
C LYS A 151 -0.63 15.62 -10.72
N GLY A 152 -0.65 15.76 -9.40
CA GLY A 152 -1.87 15.99 -8.61
C GLY A 152 -2.68 14.74 -8.30
N ARG A 153 -2.29 13.57 -8.79
CA ARG A 153 -2.89 12.29 -8.39
C ARG A 153 -2.48 11.91 -6.96
N GLN A 154 -3.14 10.93 -6.38
CA GLN A 154 -2.99 10.61 -4.97
C GLN A 154 -2.68 9.13 -4.73
N VAL A 155 -1.91 8.90 -3.68
CA VAL A 155 -1.73 7.59 -3.06
C VAL A 155 -2.75 7.47 -1.93
N VAL A 156 -3.53 6.39 -1.93
CA VAL A 156 -4.51 6.09 -0.88
C VAL A 156 -4.04 4.87 -0.10
N LEU A 157 -4.05 4.96 1.22
CA LEU A 157 -3.68 3.85 2.08
C LEU A 157 -4.53 3.81 3.35
N TYR A 158 -4.46 2.70 4.07
CA TYR A 158 -5.09 2.57 5.37
C TYR A 158 -4.08 2.23 6.47
N THR A 159 -4.44 2.51 7.69
CA THR A 159 -3.66 2.17 8.89
C THR A 159 -4.59 1.90 10.07
N TYR A 160 -4.13 1.09 10.98
CA TYR A 160 -4.79 0.87 12.29
C TYR A 160 -4.36 1.92 13.34
N ALA A 161 -3.44 2.82 13.00
CA ALA A 161 -3.09 3.95 13.83
C ALA A 161 -4.13 5.08 13.72
N LEU A 162 -4.31 5.83 14.80
CA LEU A 162 -5.19 7.00 14.83
C LEU A 162 -4.56 8.23 14.17
N SER A 163 -3.24 8.29 14.09
CA SER A 163 -2.46 9.34 13.45
C SER A 163 -2.07 8.99 12.02
N SER A 164 -1.50 9.95 11.29
CA SER A 164 -0.94 9.73 9.96
C SER A 164 0.16 8.65 10.00
N PRO A 165 0.10 7.62 9.16
CA PRO A 165 1.16 6.62 9.08
C PRO A 165 2.44 7.13 8.39
N LEU A 166 2.36 8.28 7.72
CA LEU A 166 3.48 8.88 7.02
C LEU A 166 3.87 10.23 7.66
N PRO A 167 5.16 10.47 7.91
CA PRO A 167 5.69 11.76 8.36
C PRO A 167 5.70 12.77 7.20
N ARG A 168 4.55 13.37 6.92
CA ARG A 168 4.24 14.18 5.73
C ARG A 168 5.29 15.24 5.40
N ASP A 169 5.78 15.94 6.43
CA ASP A 169 6.74 17.03 6.22
C ASP A 169 8.10 16.51 5.75
N LYS A 170 8.54 15.37 6.28
CA LYS A 170 9.80 14.73 5.88
C LYS A 170 9.73 14.12 4.48
N LEU A 171 8.53 13.69 4.05
CA LEU A 171 8.29 13.04 2.77
C LEU A 171 7.77 14.00 1.68
N GLY A 172 7.73 15.32 1.95
CA GLY A 172 7.25 16.30 0.97
C GLY A 172 5.78 16.11 0.57
N LEU A 173 4.93 15.66 1.50
CA LEU A 173 3.55 15.31 1.21
C LEU A 173 2.55 16.30 1.83
N THR A 174 1.44 16.49 1.14
CA THR A 174 0.17 16.85 1.75
C THR A 174 -0.65 15.59 1.97
N GLY A 175 -1.36 15.51 3.10
CA GLY A 175 -2.16 14.32 3.40
C GLY A 175 -3.33 14.66 4.32
N ARG A 176 -4.46 14.02 4.07
CA ARG A 176 -5.67 14.15 4.88
C ARG A 176 -6.23 12.77 5.24
N ARG A 177 -6.76 12.66 6.44
CA ARG A 177 -7.57 11.50 6.80
C ARG A 177 -8.92 11.63 6.10
N VAL A 178 -9.22 10.69 5.23
CA VAL A 178 -10.43 10.67 4.42
C VAL A 178 -11.52 9.81 5.01
N GLY A 179 -11.18 8.91 5.95
CA GLY A 179 -12.17 8.10 6.63
C GLY A 179 -11.64 7.47 7.91
N PHE A 180 -12.59 7.09 8.76
CA PHE A 180 -12.39 6.23 9.92
C PHE A 180 -13.44 5.12 9.87
N VAL A 181 -13.02 3.88 10.06
CA VAL A 181 -13.87 2.69 9.96
C VAL A 181 -13.84 1.95 11.30
N PRO A 182 -14.72 2.32 12.24
CA PRO A 182 -14.77 1.68 13.55
C PRO A 182 -15.22 0.22 13.49
N ALA A 183 -16.01 -0.13 12.48
CA ALA A 183 -16.50 -1.51 12.27
C ALA A 183 -15.42 -2.46 11.73
N ASN A 184 -14.21 -1.97 11.42
CA ASN A 184 -13.06 -2.83 11.13
C ASN A 184 -12.44 -3.28 12.46
N ILE A 185 -11.89 -4.50 12.52
CA ILE A 185 -11.24 -5.03 13.72
C ILE A 185 -9.79 -5.38 13.39
N PRO A 186 -8.80 -4.61 13.92
CA PRO A 186 -8.97 -3.37 14.70
C PRO A 186 -9.53 -2.21 13.86
N PRO A 187 -10.07 -1.15 14.49
CA PRO A 187 -10.53 0.05 13.77
C PRO A 187 -9.44 0.63 12.87
N ALA A 188 -9.84 1.12 11.69
CA ALA A 188 -8.89 1.58 10.68
C ALA A 188 -9.16 3.01 10.23
N SER A 189 -8.09 3.75 9.94
CA SER A 189 -8.15 5.06 9.30
C SER A 189 -7.70 4.96 7.85
N VAL A 190 -8.38 5.68 6.96
CA VAL A 190 -8.01 5.80 5.54
C VAL A 190 -7.45 7.18 5.29
N TRP A 191 -6.35 7.22 4.57
CA TRP A 191 -5.59 8.44 4.27
C TRP A 191 -5.35 8.57 2.77
N ALA A 192 -5.42 9.81 2.27
CA ALA A 192 -5.04 10.17 0.92
C ALA A 192 -3.88 11.17 0.96
N TYR A 193 -2.85 10.91 0.16
CA TYR A 193 -1.64 11.73 0.08
C TYR A 193 -1.38 12.19 -1.34
N ARG A 194 -0.82 13.41 -1.46
CA ARG A 194 -0.32 13.99 -2.71
C ARG A 194 1.05 14.58 -2.48
N GLN A 195 1.88 14.58 -3.50
CA GLN A 195 3.12 15.35 -3.46
C GLN A 195 2.80 16.84 -3.30
N ARG A 196 3.60 17.54 -2.50
CA ARG A 196 3.54 19.01 -2.47
C ARG A 196 4.01 19.54 -3.82
N SER A 197 3.25 20.48 -4.39
CA SER A 197 3.74 21.23 -5.54
C SER A 197 4.97 22.01 -5.09
N ALA A 198 6.08 21.90 -5.84
CA ALA A 198 7.16 22.88 -5.71
C ALA A 198 6.53 24.25 -6.04
N GLY A 199 6.54 25.17 -5.06
CA GLY A 199 6.09 26.53 -5.22
C GLY A 199 6.96 27.29 -6.21
#